data_a06ff9f1bd89d46a39953c04d1adb879
#
_entry.id   a06ff9f1bd89d46a39953c04d1adb879
#
_cell.length_a   1.000
_cell.length_b   1.000
_cell.length_c   1.000
_cell.angle_alpha   90.00
_cell.angle_beta   90.00
_cell.angle_gamma   90.00
#
_symmetry.space_group_name_H-M   'P 1'
#
loop_
_entity.id
_entity.type
_entity.pdbx_description
1 polymer ?
#
loop_
_entity_poly.entity_id
_entity_poly.type
_entity_poly.pdbx_seq_one_letter_code
_entity_poly.pdbx_strand_id
1 'polypeptide(L)'
;PPRSTLDRSSAASDVYKRQVEGFGYELSATRVGSAYDPGVGYVQRTGFTRIGDRIFKGWTAPSESSTLRHLLSMNGYLFLRNEDRSLESAEIGPEWKIDAKSGAVLTLTAKAIYEDLPYSFKLSESAHVPVGSYSFHDLSASYRLPISNMVRLTAKGSAGSFYDGSRLSLGLSPGWSISKHLEFTGNYQYERIRFPDRAENFDSHIARLRVETALTPKLSAIAFIQYNSAVDRVISNFRIRFNPKEGSDLYIVYNELLNTERYRHMPNMPLRDNRTLLIKYSYTFTLGG
;
A
#
# COMPACT_ATOMS: atom_id res chain seq x y z
N PRO A 1 -19.07 43.53 3.33
CA PRO A 1 -18.89 42.91 4.62
C PRO A 1 -18.26 41.51 4.41
N PRO A 2 -17.21 41.15 5.14
CA PRO A 2 -16.63 39.83 4.96
C PRO A 2 -17.67 38.77 5.36
N ARG A 3 -17.88 37.77 4.50
CA ARG A 3 -18.72 36.62 4.80
C ARG A 3 -18.17 35.92 6.05
N SER A 4 -19.08 35.57 6.96
CA SER A 4 -18.69 34.94 8.23
C SER A 4 -17.98 33.59 7.99
N THR A 5 -17.07 33.22 8.90
CA THR A 5 -16.39 31.92 8.85
C THR A 5 -17.36 30.75 8.94
N LEU A 6 -18.55 30.95 9.53
CA LEU A 6 -19.65 29.99 9.59
C LEU A 6 -20.23 29.65 8.21
N ASP A 7 -20.42 30.67 7.34
CA ASP A 7 -20.96 30.45 5.99
C ASP A 7 -20.00 29.65 5.10
N ARG A 8 -18.70 29.83 5.28
CA ARG A 8 -17.65 29.05 4.57
C ARG A 8 -17.61 27.60 5.05
N SER A 9 -17.79 27.37 6.33
CA SER A 9 -17.84 26.03 6.92
C SER A 9 -19.09 25.25 6.48
N SER A 10 -20.27 25.90 6.41
CA SER A 10 -21.49 25.29 5.89
C SER A 10 -21.39 24.94 4.42
N ALA A 11 -20.82 25.82 3.59
CA ALA A 11 -20.61 25.56 2.16
C ALA A 11 -19.66 24.39 1.92
N ALA A 12 -18.58 24.27 2.68
CA ALA A 12 -17.64 23.14 2.60
C ALA A 12 -18.29 21.83 3.05
N SER A 13 -19.12 21.85 4.08
CA SER A 13 -19.88 20.69 4.55
C SER A 13 -20.92 20.22 3.52
N ASP A 14 -21.61 21.12 2.86
CA ASP A 14 -22.58 20.79 1.81
C ASP A 14 -21.93 20.22 0.55
N VAL A 15 -20.78 20.73 0.15
CA VAL A 15 -20.00 20.18 -0.97
C VAL A 15 -19.53 18.77 -0.65
N TYR A 16 -19.07 18.51 0.57
CA TYR A 16 -18.63 17.19 1.00
C TYR A 16 -19.79 16.19 1.08
N LYS A 17 -20.97 16.58 1.58
CA LYS A 17 -22.17 15.74 1.58
C LYS A 17 -22.63 15.36 0.17
N ARG A 18 -22.63 16.29 -0.78
CA ARG A 18 -23.01 16.03 -2.17
C ARG A 18 -22.05 15.09 -2.90
N GLN A 19 -20.78 15.04 -2.51
CA GLN A 19 -19.79 14.13 -3.09
C GLN A 19 -19.93 12.68 -2.62
N VAL A 20 -20.72 12.40 -1.60
CA VAL A 20 -20.82 11.08 -0.96
C VAL A 20 -22.20 10.47 -1.11
N GLU A 21 -23.25 11.26 -1.22
CA GLU A 21 -24.64 10.82 -1.41
C GLU A 21 -25.11 11.12 -2.84
N GLY A 22 -25.88 10.17 -3.41
CA GLY A 22 -26.40 10.27 -4.76
C GLY A 22 -25.49 9.66 -5.81
N PHE A 23 -25.73 10.03 -7.05
CA PHE A 23 -24.95 9.58 -8.21
C PHE A 23 -23.84 10.60 -8.50
N GLY A 24 -22.65 10.09 -8.80
CA GLY A 24 -21.52 10.89 -9.21
C GLY A 24 -20.65 10.16 -10.23
N TYR A 25 -19.81 10.93 -10.91
CA TYR A 25 -18.81 10.39 -11.83
C TYR A 25 -17.54 11.25 -11.80
N GLU A 26 -16.44 10.59 -12.07
CA GLU A 26 -15.12 11.18 -12.30
C GLU A 26 -14.62 10.58 -13.60
N LEU A 27 -14.25 11.42 -14.55
CA LEU A 27 -13.72 10.98 -15.83
C LEU A 27 -12.46 11.81 -16.13
N SER A 28 -11.40 11.14 -16.52
CA SER A 28 -10.16 11.76 -16.92
C SER A 28 -9.63 11.17 -18.22
N ALA A 29 -8.91 11.98 -18.98
CA ALA A 29 -8.13 11.57 -20.11
C ALA A 29 -6.74 12.22 -19.99
N THR A 30 -5.70 11.40 -20.12
CA THR A 30 -4.31 11.86 -20.03
C THR A 30 -3.53 11.29 -21.19
N ARG A 31 -2.79 12.13 -21.91
CA ARG A 31 -1.88 11.70 -22.97
C ARG A 31 -0.46 12.11 -22.62
N VAL A 32 0.45 11.16 -22.69
CA VAL A 32 1.88 11.34 -22.42
C VAL A 32 2.67 10.92 -23.65
N GLY A 33 3.49 11.82 -24.17
CA GLY A 33 4.36 11.54 -25.34
C GLY A 33 5.44 10.52 -25.03
N SER A 34 5.96 9.83 -26.05
CA SER A 34 7.06 8.88 -25.90
C SER A 34 8.39 9.52 -25.44
N ALA A 35 8.62 10.78 -25.83
CA ALA A 35 9.80 11.56 -25.45
C ALA A 35 9.62 12.39 -24.18
N TYR A 36 8.54 12.15 -23.41
CA TYR A 36 8.32 12.88 -22.17
C TYR A 36 9.31 12.44 -21.09
N ASP A 37 10.19 13.34 -20.68
CA ASP A 37 11.15 13.18 -19.60
C ASP A 37 10.96 14.32 -18.59
N PRO A 38 10.33 14.05 -17.42
CA PRO A 38 10.22 15.06 -16.38
C PRO A 38 11.59 15.25 -15.74
N GLY A 39 12.19 16.41 -15.89
CA GLY A 39 13.50 16.76 -15.29
C GLY A 39 13.54 16.60 -13.75
N VAL A 40 12.38 16.55 -13.10
CA VAL A 40 12.19 16.23 -11.68
C VAL A 40 10.95 15.34 -11.55
N GLY A 41 11.12 14.13 -11.01
CA GLY A 41 10.04 13.17 -10.80
C GLY A 41 10.27 11.83 -11.50
N TYR A 42 9.37 10.88 -11.26
CA TYR A 42 9.37 9.56 -11.85
C TYR A 42 8.11 9.34 -12.69
N VAL A 43 8.28 8.89 -13.91
CA VAL A 43 7.19 8.50 -14.81
C VAL A 43 7.31 7.01 -15.08
N GLN A 44 6.32 6.24 -14.65
CA GLN A 44 6.31 4.79 -14.84
C GLN A 44 6.19 4.38 -16.30
N ARG A 45 5.54 5.23 -17.13
CA ARG A 45 5.13 4.86 -18.48
C ARG A 45 5.10 6.12 -19.36
N THR A 46 5.59 6.00 -20.59
CA THR A 46 5.54 7.04 -21.61
C THR A 46 4.87 6.50 -22.87
N GLY A 47 4.51 7.35 -23.82
CA GLY A 47 3.95 6.94 -25.10
C GLY A 47 2.52 6.42 -25.03
N PHE A 48 1.71 6.86 -24.08
CA PHE A 48 0.36 6.35 -23.88
C PHE A 48 -0.73 7.43 -23.85
N THR A 49 -1.97 6.98 -24.07
CA THR A 49 -3.20 7.72 -23.74
C THR A 49 -3.99 6.89 -22.73
N ARG A 50 -4.25 7.45 -21.54
CA ARG A 50 -5.10 6.85 -20.50
C ARG A 50 -6.49 7.51 -20.54
N ILE A 51 -7.54 6.68 -20.45
CA ILE A 51 -8.93 7.13 -20.29
C ILE A 51 -9.54 6.30 -19.17
N GLY A 52 -10.31 6.91 -18.30
CA GLY A 52 -11.03 6.20 -17.25
C GLY A 52 -11.40 7.10 -16.08
N ASP A 53 -11.72 6.52 -15.03
CA ASP A 53 -11.80 6.70 -13.60
C ASP A 53 -13.02 5.98 -13.02
N ARG A 54 -14.11 6.66 -12.61
CA ARG A 54 -15.23 5.96 -11.94
C ARG A 54 -16.58 6.62 -12.13
N ILE A 55 -17.61 5.81 -12.03
CA ILE A 55 -18.98 6.23 -11.73
C ILE A 55 -19.39 5.60 -10.41
N PHE A 56 -20.19 6.30 -9.62
CA PHE A 56 -20.56 5.80 -8.31
C PHE A 56 -21.94 6.27 -7.86
N LYS A 57 -22.50 5.51 -6.91
CA LYS A 57 -23.72 5.87 -6.19
C LYS A 57 -23.51 5.62 -4.69
N GLY A 58 -23.69 6.67 -3.90
CA GLY A 58 -23.66 6.61 -2.45
C GLY A 58 -25.05 6.80 -1.85
N TRP A 59 -25.31 6.13 -0.73
CA TRP A 59 -26.53 6.33 0.06
C TRP A 59 -26.28 6.04 1.53
N THR A 60 -27.02 6.74 2.39
CA THR A 60 -27.03 6.51 3.83
C THR A 60 -27.99 5.39 4.15
N ALA A 61 -27.60 4.50 5.06
CA ALA A 61 -28.46 3.42 5.53
C ALA A 61 -29.54 3.96 6.51
N PRO A 62 -30.67 3.23 6.70
CA PRO A 62 -31.67 3.57 7.68
C PRO A 62 -31.11 3.73 9.10
N SER A 63 -31.80 4.53 9.94
CA SER A 63 -31.36 4.87 11.30
C SER A 63 -31.18 3.66 12.21
N GLU A 64 -31.97 2.59 12.03
CA GLU A 64 -31.92 1.36 12.81
C GLU A 64 -30.77 0.41 12.35
N SER A 65 -30.21 0.63 11.16
CA SER A 65 -29.12 -0.19 10.64
C SER A 65 -27.82 0.01 11.44
N SER A 66 -27.02 -1.06 11.58
CA SER A 66 -25.64 -0.96 12.06
C SER A 66 -24.69 -0.31 11.05
N THR A 67 -25.10 -0.21 9.79
CA THR A 67 -24.39 0.47 8.71
C THR A 67 -24.66 1.96 8.73
N LEU A 68 -23.68 2.76 8.45
CA LEU A 68 -23.79 4.21 8.27
C LEU A 68 -24.08 4.55 6.81
N ARG A 69 -23.29 4.00 5.90
CA ARG A 69 -23.28 4.39 4.50
C ARG A 69 -22.81 3.27 3.60
N HIS A 70 -23.36 3.26 2.38
CA HIS A 70 -22.90 2.44 1.27
C HIS A 70 -22.39 3.33 0.14
N LEU A 71 -21.33 2.89 -0.52
CA LEU A 71 -20.84 3.47 -1.77
C LEU A 71 -20.57 2.32 -2.75
N LEU A 72 -21.39 2.26 -3.80
CA LEU A 72 -21.19 1.35 -4.91
C LEU A 72 -20.58 2.14 -6.07
N SER A 73 -19.46 1.68 -6.59
CA SER A 73 -18.77 2.28 -7.73
C SER A 73 -18.44 1.26 -8.79
N MET A 74 -18.40 1.70 -10.04
CA MET A 74 -17.77 1.02 -11.16
C MET A 74 -16.51 1.81 -11.48
N ASN A 75 -15.37 1.20 -11.23
CA ASN A 75 -14.05 1.79 -11.50
C ASN A 75 -13.49 1.18 -12.78
N GLY A 76 -12.79 1.97 -13.59
CA GLY A 76 -12.17 1.43 -14.78
C GLY A 76 -11.27 2.42 -15.48
N TYR A 77 -10.28 1.90 -16.15
CA TYR A 77 -9.39 2.66 -17.01
C TYR A 77 -8.84 1.77 -18.12
N LEU A 78 -8.39 2.43 -19.17
CA LEU A 78 -7.65 1.79 -20.25
C LEU A 78 -6.44 2.64 -20.63
N PHE A 79 -5.38 1.97 -21.06
CA PHE A 79 -4.20 2.56 -21.66
C PHE A 79 -4.09 2.13 -23.10
N LEU A 80 -3.98 3.12 -23.99
CA LEU A 80 -3.73 2.93 -25.42
C LEU A 80 -2.31 3.36 -25.73
N ARG A 81 -1.58 2.57 -26.49
CA ARG A 81 -0.30 2.99 -27.06
C ARG A 81 -0.51 4.17 -28.01
N ASN A 82 0.31 5.19 -27.92
CA ASN A 82 0.16 6.35 -28.81
C ASN A 82 0.57 6.03 -30.27
N GLU A 83 1.40 5.04 -30.45
CA GLU A 83 2.01 4.68 -31.74
C GLU A 83 0.99 4.10 -32.70
N ASP A 84 0.25 3.10 -32.26
CA ASP A 84 -0.68 2.32 -33.09
C ASP A 84 -2.12 2.32 -32.54
N ARG A 85 -2.36 2.96 -31.36
CA ARG A 85 -3.63 2.98 -30.63
C ARG A 85 -4.09 1.62 -30.14
N SER A 86 -3.21 0.64 -30.12
CA SER A 86 -3.52 -0.68 -29.55
C SER A 86 -3.78 -0.57 -28.06
N LEU A 87 -4.63 -1.48 -27.53
CA LEU A 87 -4.88 -1.57 -26.10
C LEU A 87 -3.67 -2.19 -25.42
N GLU A 88 -3.04 -1.47 -24.51
CA GLU A 88 -1.90 -1.94 -23.74
C GLU A 88 -2.34 -2.59 -22.43
N SER A 89 -3.24 -1.93 -21.70
CA SER A 89 -3.83 -2.49 -20.48
C SER A 89 -5.18 -1.86 -20.19
N ALA A 90 -6.06 -2.63 -19.55
CA ALA A 90 -7.35 -2.14 -19.09
C ALA A 90 -7.74 -2.83 -17.78
N GLU A 91 -8.46 -2.12 -16.95
CA GLU A 91 -9.07 -2.66 -15.74
C GLU A 91 -10.49 -2.09 -15.62
N ILE A 92 -11.45 -2.94 -15.29
CA ILE A 92 -12.81 -2.52 -14.99
C ILE A 92 -13.40 -3.41 -13.92
N GLY A 93 -14.17 -2.83 -13.01
CA GLY A 93 -14.89 -3.64 -12.04
C GLY A 93 -15.64 -2.86 -10.98
N PRO A 94 -16.66 -3.49 -10.37
CA PRO A 94 -17.41 -2.94 -9.26
C PRO A 94 -16.60 -2.96 -7.97
N GLU A 95 -16.81 -1.95 -7.15
CA GLU A 95 -16.38 -1.86 -5.77
C GLU A 95 -17.59 -1.47 -4.90
N TRP A 96 -17.80 -2.21 -3.83
CA TRP A 96 -18.81 -1.90 -2.83
C TRP A 96 -18.15 -1.65 -1.49
N LYS A 97 -18.19 -0.40 -1.06
CA LYS A 97 -17.70 0.03 0.24
C LYS A 97 -18.86 0.25 1.20
N ILE A 98 -18.73 -0.33 2.38
CA ILE A 98 -19.70 -0.28 3.47
C ILE A 98 -19.03 0.33 4.70
N ASP A 99 -19.47 1.50 5.11
CA ASP A 99 -19.03 2.14 6.35
C ASP A 99 -20.03 1.80 7.45
N ALA A 100 -19.57 1.19 8.54
CA ALA A 100 -20.41 0.89 9.70
C ALA A 100 -20.46 2.08 10.67
N LYS A 101 -21.53 2.18 11.48
CA LYS A 101 -21.67 3.19 12.54
C LYS A 101 -20.61 3.06 13.62
N SER A 102 -20.07 1.87 13.83
CA SER A 102 -18.92 1.61 14.71
C SER A 102 -17.60 2.20 14.19
N GLY A 103 -17.53 2.65 12.93
CA GLY A 103 -16.32 3.08 12.24
C GLY A 103 -15.57 1.95 11.54
N ALA A 104 -16.09 0.70 11.57
CA ALA A 104 -15.56 -0.38 10.74
C ALA A 104 -15.87 -0.11 9.26
N VAL A 105 -15.00 -0.60 8.38
CA VAL A 105 -15.17 -0.46 6.93
C VAL A 105 -14.95 -1.81 6.27
N LEU A 106 -15.91 -2.24 5.47
CA LEU A 106 -15.80 -3.39 4.56
C LEU A 106 -15.75 -2.86 3.13
N THR A 107 -14.80 -3.35 2.33
CA THR A 107 -14.70 -3.08 0.90
C THR A 107 -14.62 -4.41 0.16
N LEU A 108 -15.52 -4.61 -0.80
CA LEU A 108 -15.56 -5.75 -1.70
C LEU A 108 -15.28 -5.23 -3.11
N THR A 109 -14.39 -5.87 -3.84
CA THR A 109 -14.01 -5.45 -5.20
C THR A 109 -13.92 -6.67 -6.10
N ALA A 110 -14.46 -6.54 -7.30
CA ALA A 110 -14.24 -7.50 -8.39
C ALA A 110 -13.62 -6.73 -9.56
N LYS A 111 -12.66 -7.34 -10.25
CA LYS A 111 -11.94 -6.73 -11.37
C LYS A 111 -11.83 -7.69 -12.54
N ALA A 112 -12.05 -7.17 -13.74
CA ALA A 112 -11.60 -7.76 -14.98
C ALA A 112 -10.41 -6.95 -15.48
N ILE A 113 -9.32 -7.62 -15.80
CA ILE A 113 -8.02 -7.02 -16.13
C ILE A 113 -7.58 -7.57 -17.48
N TYR A 114 -7.10 -6.69 -18.34
CA TYR A 114 -6.43 -7.02 -19.58
C TYR A 114 -5.04 -6.42 -19.59
N GLU A 115 -4.03 -7.20 -19.96
CA GLU A 115 -2.66 -6.75 -20.15
C GLU A 115 -2.03 -7.36 -21.39
N ASP A 116 -1.42 -6.54 -22.22
CA ASP A 116 -0.61 -6.92 -23.37
C ASP A 116 0.86 -6.67 -23.06
N LEU A 117 1.60 -7.76 -22.78
CA LEU A 117 2.99 -7.74 -22.35
C LEU A 117 3.94 -7.86 -23.53
N PRO A 118 4.66 -6.80 -23.92
CA PRO A 118 5.66 -6.88 -24.99
C PRO A 118 6.96 -7.58 -24.56
N TYR A 119 7.19 -7.74 -23.26
CA TYR A 119 8.38 -8.38 -22.69
C TYR A 119 7.98 -9.32 -21.56
N SER A 120 8.70 -10.46 -21.47
CA SER A 120 8.56 -11.35 -20.31
C SER A 120 9.17 -10.72 -19.07
N PHE A 121 8.61 -11.01 -17.90
CA PHE A 121 9.20 -10.60 -16.62
C PHE A 121 9.20 -11.74 -15.60
N LYS A 122 10.19 -11.70 -14.70
CA LYS A 122 10.33 -12.67 -13.63
C LYS A 122 9.60 -12.21 -12.37
N LEU A 123 8.84 -13.12 -11.77
CA LEU A 123 8.26 -12.96 -10.44
C LEU A 123 9.24 -13.42 -9.35
N SER A 124 9.99 -14.50 -9.67
CA SER A 124 11.02 -15.09 -8.84
C SER A 124 12.03 -15.84 -9.72
N GLU A 125 12.99 -16.53 -9.10
CA GLU A 125 13.89 -17.43 -9.84
C GLU A 125 13.15 -18.62 -10.48
N SER A 126 12.01 -19.02 -9.91
CA SER A 126 11.22 -20.20 -10.30
C SER A 126 9.92 -19.89 -11.01
N ALA A 127 9.58 -18.62 -11.22
CA ALA A 127 8.33 -18.24 -11.86
C ALA A 127 8.50 -16.97 -12.71
N HIS A 128 7.97 -17.01 -13.92
CA HIS A 128 7.99 -15.87 -14.84
C HIS A 128 6.65 -15.75 -15.59
N VAL A 129 6.38 -14.58 -16.17
CA VAL A 129 5.24 -14.35 -17.04
C VAL A 129 5.78 -14.15 -18.46
N PRO A 130 5.37 -14.97 -19.43
CA PRO A 130 5.78 -14.84 -20.84
C PRO A 130 5.23 -13.58 -21.51
N VAL A 131 5.77 -13.25 -22.68
CA VAL A 131 5.17 -12.28 -23.61
C VAL A 131 3.80 -12.79 -24.06
N GLY A 132 2.81 -11.89 -24.12
CA GLY A 132 1.47 -12.25 -24.59
C GLY A 132 0.40 -11.29 -24.10
N SER A 133 -0.81 -11.49 -24.61
CA SER A 133 -2.00 -10.75 -24.18
C SER A 133 -2.83 -11.62 -23.25
N TYR A 134 -3.17 -11.08 -22.08
CA TYR A 134 -3.82 -11.81 -21.02
C TYR A 134 -5.10 -11.12 -20.58
N SER A 135 -6.12 -11.93 -20.27
CA SER A 135 -7.35 -11.47 -19.63
C SER A 135 -7.58 -12.29 -18.37
N PHE A 136 -7.70 -11.64 -17.23
CA PHE A 136 -7.84 -12.32 -15.95
C PHE A 136 -8.74 -11.52 -14.98
N HIS A 137 -9.12 -12.15 -13.88
CA HIS A 137 -10.09 -11.62 -12.92
C HIS A 137 -9.54 -11.72 -11.51
N ASP A 138 -9.85 -10.73 -10.69
CA ASP A 138 -9.52 -10.72 -9.26
C ASP A 138 -10.76 -10.36 -8.43
N LEU A 139 -10.99 -11.11 -7.35
CA LEU A 139 -11.97 -10.82 -6.34
C LEU A 139 -11.23 -10.49 -5.05
N SER A 140 -11.53 -9.35 -4.44
CA SER A 140 -10.89 -8.95 -3.20
C SER A 140 -11.88 -8.44 -2.16
N ALA A 141 -11.51 -8.67 -0.90
CA ALA A 141 -12.20 -8.16 0.27
C ALA A 141 -11.21 -7.51 1.23
N SER A 142 -11.57 -6.38 1.80
CA SER A 142 -10.81 -5.69 2.83
C SER A 142 -11.73 -5.32 3.98
N TYR A 143 -11.35 -5.71 5.20
CA TYR A 143 -12.07 -5.36 6.41
C TYR A 143 -11.16 -4.60 7.37
N ARG A 144 -11.59 -3.43 7.80
CA ARG A 144 -10.89 -2.59 8.75
C ARG A 144 -11.73 -2.40 10.01
N LEU A 145 -11.18 -2.73 11.17
CA LEU A 145 -11.78 -2.43 12.46
C LEU A 145 -11.84 -0.91 12.72
N PRO A 146 -12.73 -0.47 13.63
CA PRO A 146 -12.77 0.92 14.09
C PRO A 146 -11.41 1.40 14.62
N ILE A 147 -11.04 2.64 14.29
CA ILE A 147 -9.76 3.24 14.72
C ILE A 147 -9.81 3.68 16.18
N SER A 148 -10.99 3.79 16.78
CA SER A 148 -11.21 4.33 18.13
C SER A 148 -10.67 3.46 19.27
N ASN A 149 -10.24 2.24 19.00
CA ASN A 149 -9.79 1.27 19.99
C ASN A 149 -8.26 1.22 20.07
N MET A 150 -7.73 0.75 21.21
CA MET A 150 -6.31 0.48 21.40
C MET A 150 -5.78 -0.55 20.38
N VAL A 151 -6.69 -1.37 19.84
CA VAL A 151 -6.39 -2.37 18.82
C VAL A 151 -6.93 -1.91 17.47
N ARG A 152 -6.07 -1.91 16.47
CA ARG A 152 -6.39 -1.66 15.06
C ARG A 152 -6.11 -2.92 14.27
N LEU A 153 -6.96 -3.24 13.32
CA LEU A 153 -6.76 -4.38 12.45
C LEU A 153 -7.30 -4.07 11.06
N THR A 154 -6.49 -4.31 10.05
CA THR A 154 -6.95 -4.41 8.67
C THR A 154 -6.60 -5.80 8.15
N ALA A 155 -7.62 -6.53 7.71
CA ALA A 155 -7.48 -7.80 7.01
C ALA A 155 -7.84 -7.59 5.54
N LYS A 156 -7.06 -8.17 4.64
CA LYS A 156 -7.29 -8.15 3.19
C LYS A 156 -7.12 -9.54 2.64
N GLY A 157 -7.92 -9.88 1.64
CA GLY A 157 -7.77 -11.10 0.87
C GLY A 157 -8.15 -10.86 -0.56
N SER A 158 -7.43 -11.47 -1.50
CA SER A 158 -7.84 -11.54 -2.89
C SER A 158 -7.55 -12.92 -3.48
N ALA A 159 -8.39 -13.32 -4.43
CA ALA A 159 -8.22 -14.56 -5.17
C ALA A 159 -8.74 -14.37 -6.60
N GLY A 160 -8.05 -14.95 -7.55
CA GLY A 160 -8.43 -14.86 -8.95
C GLY A 160 -7.49 -15.57 -9.89
N SER A 161 -7.75 -15.39 -11.17
CA SER A 161 -6.78 -15.74 -12.20
C SER A 161 -5.65 -14.69 -12.21
N PHE A 162 -4.49 -15.07 -12.69
CA PHE A 162 -3.32 -14.20 -12.76
C PHE A 162 -2.49 -14.60 -13.99
N TYR A 163 -2.61 -13.80 -15.04
CA TYR A 163 -2.13 -14.12 -16.39
C TYR A 163 -2.65 -15.49 -16.84
N ASP A 164 -1.76 -16.46 -17.07
CA ASP A 164 -2.07 -17.86 -17.44
C ASP A 164 -2.17 -18.80 -16.22
N GLY A 165 -2.28 -18.25 -15.02
CA GLY A 165 -2.34 -19.00 -13.78
C GLY A 165 -3.38 -18.50 -12.79
N SER A 166 -3.13 -18.73 -11.51
CA SER A 166 -3.98 -18.28 -10.40
C SER A 166 -3.18 -17.62 -9.29
N ARG A 167 -3.83 -16.72 -8.57
CA ARG A 167 -3.25 -15.98 -7.42
C ARG A 167 -4.18 -16.01 -6.23
N LEU A 168 -3.58 -16.21 -5.04
CA LEU A 168 -4.18 -15.96 -3.75
C LEU A 168 -3.28 -15.01 -2.97
N SER A 169 -3.85 -13.91 -2.47
CA SER A 169 -3.17 -12.93 -1.63
C SER A 169 -3.92 -12.79 -0.32
N LEU A 170 -3.19 -12.83 0.79
CA LEU A 170 -3.73 -12.59 2.13
C LEU A 170 -2.85 -11.55 2.84
N GLY A 171 -3.48 -10.57 3.46
CA GLY A 171 -2.81 -9.51 4.18
C GLY A 171 -3.44 -9.27 5.54
N LEU A 172 -2.61 -9.08 6.56
CA LEU A 172 -3.03 -8.75 7.91
C LEU A 172 -2.16 -7.64 8.46
N SER A 173 -2.79 -6.55 8.93
CA SER A 173 -2.09 -5.40 9.48
C SER A 173 -2.64 -5.07 10.86
N PRO A 174 -2.18 -5.76 11.93
CA PRO A 174 -2.53 -5.45 13.29
C PRO A 174 -1.75 -4.23 13.80
N GLY A 175 -2.38 -3.44 14.66
CA GLY A 175 -1.77 -2.38 15.42
C GLY A 175 -2.30 -2.41 16.84
N TRP A 176 -1.44 -2.21 17.82
CA TRP A 176 -1.79 -2.22 19.22
C TRP A 176 -1.05 -1.11 19.98
N SER A 177 -1.83 -0.12 20.43
CA SER A 177 -1.34 0.95 21.30
C SER A 177 -1.57 0.53 22.74
N ILE A 178 -0.57 -0.14 23.36
CA ILE A 178 -0.64 -0.63 24.75
C ILE A 178 -0.76 0.53 25.73
N SER A 179 -0.05 1.61 25.44
CA SER A 179 -0.08 2.83 26.24
C SER A 179 0.28 4.05 25.37
N LYS A 180 0.21 5.25 25.95
CA LYS A 180 0.72 6.47 25.30
C LYS A 180 2.24 6.42 25.00
N HIS A 181 2.94 5.44 25.54
CA HIS A 181 4.39 5.29 25.41
C HIS A 181 4.82 4.12 24.55
N LEU A 182 3.92 3.19 24.24
CA LEU A 182 4.29 1.94 23.57
C LEU A 182 3.24 1.53 22.54
N GLU A 183 3.68 1.41 21.31
CA GLU A 183 2.88 0.97 20.17
C GLU A 183 3.58 -0.17 19.41
N PHE A 184 2.79 -1.18 19.04
CA PHE A 184 3.17 -2.26 18.15
C PHE A 184 2.39 -2.14 16.85
N THR A 185 3.08 -2.29 15.72
CA THR A 185 2.46 -2.39 14.40
C THR A 185 3.04 -3.61 13.68
N GLY A 186 2.16 -4.49 13.24
CA GLY A 186 2.50 -5.65 12.43
C GLY A 186 2.01 -5.48 11.00
N ASN A 187 2.64 -6.19 10.09
CA ASN A 187 2.12 -6.43 8.75
C ASN A 187 2.57 -7.83 8.33
N TYR A 188 1.63 -8.65 7.96
CA TYR A 188 1.89 -9.94 7.34
C TYR A 188 1.21 -9.99 6.00
N GLN A 189 1.94 -10.46 4.99
CA GLN A 189 1.47 -10.62 3.63
C GLN A 189 1.90 -12.01 3.13
N TYR A 190 0.94 -12.73 2.61
CA TYR A 190 1.12 -14.02 1.95
C TYR A 190 0.66 -13.90 0.50
N GLU A 191 1.50 -14.32 -0.43
CA GLU A 191 1.21 -14.42 -1.85
C GLU A 191 1.45 -15.85 -2.31
N ARG A 192 0.47 -16.41 -3.00
CA ARG A 192 0.56 -17.70 -3.65
C ARG A 192 0.17 -17.56 -5.10
N ILE A 193 1.10 -17.88 -6.01
CA ILE A 193 0.88 -17.86 -7.44
C ILE A 193 1.18 -19.27 -7.99
N ARG A 194 0.35 -19.75 -8.89
CA ARG A 194 0.45 -21.06 -9.51
C ARG A 194 0.23 -20.94 -11.01
N PHE A 195 1.17 -21.48 -11.79
CA PHE A 195 1.08 -21.63 -13.23
C PHE A 195 1.08 -23.12 -13.59
N PRO A 196 -0.10 -23.80 -13.57
CA PRO A 196 -0.19 -25.26 -13.70
C PRO A 196 0.42 -25.80 -14.99
N ASP A 197 0.18 -25.13 -16.11
CA ASP A 197 0.64 -25.57 -17.45
C ASP A 197 2.17 -25.56 -17.60
N ARG A 198 2.86 -24.77 -16.76
CA ARG A 198 4.33 -24.64 -16.73
C ARG A 198 4.96 -25.30 -15.52
N ALA A 199 4.15 -25.84 -14.62
CA ALA A 199 4.57 -26.37 -13.31
C ALA A 199 5.40 -25.37 -12.49
N GLU A 200 5.18 -24.06 -12.69
CA GLU A 200 5.85 -22.99 -11.96
C GLU A 200 4.99 -22.55 -10.78
N ASN A 201 5.66 -22.34 -9.66
CA ASN A 201 5.01 -21.97 -8.42
C ASN A 201 5.81 -20.87 -7.70
N PHE A 202 5.09 -19.93 -7.11
CA PHE A 202 5.66 -18.88 -6.30
C PHE A 202 4.86 -18.74 -5.01
N ASP A 203 5.51 -18.90 -3.88
CA ASP A 203 4.96 -18.62 -2.55
C ASP A 203 5.85 -17.57 -1.87
N SER A 204 5.26 -16.53 -1.31
CA SER A 204 5.98 -15.48 -0.62
C SER A 204 5.32 -15.13 0.70
N HIS A 205 6.13 -15.03 1.73
CA HIS A 205 5.74 -14.55 3.05
C HIS A 205 6.55 -13.32 3.40
N ILE A 206 5.88 -12.20 3.66
CA ILE A 206 6.50 -11.00 4.18
C ILE A 206 5.90 -10.71 5.54
N ALA A 207 6.72 -10.75 6.59
CA ALA A 207 6.32 -10.40 7.94
C ALA A 207 7.12 -9.19 8.42
N ARG A 208 6.43 -8.17 8.91
CA ARG A 208 7.01 -6.94 9.46
C ARG A 208 6.50 -6.71 10.86
N LEU A 209 7.40 -6.33 11.75
CA LEU A 209 7.06 -5.88 13.09
C LEU A 209 7.77 -4.55 13.33
N ARG A 210 7.02 -3.58 13.82
CA ARG A 210 7.53 -2.30 14.28
C ARG A 210 7.07 -2.07 15.70
N VAL A 211 8.00 -1.72 16.56
CA VAL A 211 7.76 -1.34 17.96
C VAL A 211 8.25 0.09 18.12
N GLU A 212 7.37 0.96 18.56
CA GLU A 212 7.68 2.36 18.86
C GLU A 212 7.46 2.64 20.34
N THR A 213 8.44 3.28 20.94
CA THR A 213 8.31 3.71 22.32
C THR A 213 8.80 5.15 22.50
N ALA A 214 8.01 5.95 23.25
CA ALA A 214 8.34 7.27 23.71
C ALA A 214 8.36 7.24 25.23
N LEU A 215 9.49 6.83 25.81
CA LEU A 215 9.65 6.68 27.27
C LEU A 215 9.49 8.02 27.98
N THR A 216 10.01 9.09 27.37
CA THR A 216 9.85 10.47 27.79
C THR A 216 9.77 11.37 26.55
N PRO A 217 9.38 12.66 26.67
CA PRO A 217 9.47 13.61 25.56
C PRO A 217 10.88 13.74 24.96
N LYS A 218 11.91 13.35 25.75
CA LYS A 218 13.32 13.46 25.37
C LYS A 218 13.92 12.14 24.87
N LEU A 219 13.28 10.99 25.13
CA LEU A 219 13.84 9.67 24.82
C LEU A 219 12.80 8.82 24.10
N SER A 220 13.10 8.44 22.87
CA SER A 220 12.29 7.55 22.06
C SER A 220 13.15 6.46 21.40
N ALA A 221 12.53 5.32 21.14
CA ALA A 221 13.16 4.24 20.39
C ALA A 221 12.18 3.60 19.41
N ILE A 222 12.72 3.13 18.29
CA ILE A 222 11.99 2.42 17.25
C ILE A 222 12.78 1.13 16.94
N ALA A 223 12.09 0.00 16.95
CA ALA A 223 12.59 -1.27 16.43
C ALA A 223 11.76 -1.67 15.23
N PHE A 224 12.40 -2.05 14.15
CA PHE A 224 11.78 -2.57 12.94
C PHE A 224 12.48 -3.86 12.54
N ILE A 225 11.70 -4.91 12.30
CA ILE A 225 12.19 -6.20 11.80
C ILE A 225 11.29 -6.61 10.64
N GLN A 226 11.88 -7.03 9.54
CA GLN A 226 11.18 -7.56 8.38
C GLN A 226 11.83 -8.86 7.92
N TYR A 227 11.02 -9.90 7.79
CA TYR A 227 11.34 -11.13 7.08
C TYR A 227 10.69 -11.11 5.69
N ASN A 228 11.42 -11.57 4.68
CA ASN A 228 10.93 -11.76 3.31
C ASN A 228 11.45 -13.09 2.77
N SER A 229 10.54 -14.06 2.59
CA SER A 229 10.88 -15.40 2.09
C SER A 229 11.22 -15.43 0.59
N ALA A 230 10.77 -14.45 -0.19
CA ALA A 230 11.06 -14.41 -1.64
C ALA A 230 12.54 -14.11 -1.94
N VAL A 231 13.24 -13.48 -1.01
CA VAL A 231 14.67 -13.15 -1.09
C VAL A 231 15.48 -13.76 0.05
N ASP A 232 14.84 -14.58 0.90
CA ASP A 232 15.42 -15.28 2.05
C ASP A 232 16.23 -14.36 2.98
N ARG A 233 15.62 -13.21 3.36
CA ARG A 233 16.30 -12.18 4.14
C ARG A 233 15.49 -11.70 5.34
N VAL A 234 16.24 -11.38 6.40
CA VAL A 234 15.75 -10.61 7.55
C VAL A 234 16.48 -9.27 7.58
N ILE A 235 15.72 -8.19 7.62
CA ILE A 235 16.20 -6.82 7.80
C ILE A 235 15.80 -6.37 9.19
N SER A 236 16.76 -5.85 9.96
CA SER A 236 16.53 -5.27 11.28
C SER A 236 17.05 -3.83 11.32
N ASN A 237 16.25 -2.93 11.86
CA ASN A 237 16.63 -1.53 12.11
C ASN A 237 16.21 -1.15 13.53
N PHE A 238 17.17 -0.75 14.35
CA PHE A 238 16.94 -0.22 15.70
C PHE A 238 17.44 1.21 15.77
N ARG A 239 16.60 2.11 16.25
CA ARG A 239 16.91 3.52 16.38
C ARG A 239 16.56 4.01 17.78
N ILE A 240 17.49 4.68 18.43
CA ILE A 240 17.28 5.40 19.67
C ILE A 240 17.53 6.88 19.39
N ARG A 241 16.63 7.73 19.84
CA ARG A 241 16.78 9.17 19.82
C ARG A 241 16.73 9.72 21.23
N PHE A 242 17.73 10.49 21.61
CA PHE A 242 17.77 11.24 22.85
C PHE A 242 17.93 12.73 22.56
N ASN A 243 16.94 13.54 22.95
CA ASN A 243 16.89 14.98 22.80
C ASN A 243 16.79 15.62 24.20
N PRO A 244 17.90 15.86 24.91
CA PRO A 244 17.88 16.39 26.26
C PRO A 244 17.38 17.83 26.33
N LYS A 245 17.61 18.64 25.28
CA LYS A 245 17.20 20.02 25.15
C LYS A 245 17.05 20.41 23.69
N GLU A 246 16.33 21.48 23.41
CA GLU A 246 16.18 22.03 22.07
C GLU A 246 17.55 22.25 21.39
N GLY A 247 17.64 21.88 20.13
CA GLY A 247 18.87 21.95 19.33
C GLY A 247 19.94 20.90 19.65
N SER A 248 19.68 19.94 20.56
CA SER A 248 20.63 18.88 20.91
C SER A 248 19.98 17.49 20.67
N ASP A 249 20.44 16.75 19.67
CA ASP A 249 19.93 15.44 19.32
C ASP A 249 21.07 14.41 19.23
N LEU A 250 20.91 13.30 19.94
CA LEU A 250 21.72 12.09 19.79
C LEU A 250 20.90 10.99 19.14
N TYR A 251 21.39 10.44 18.04
CA TYR A 251 20.84 9.27 17.38
C TYR A 251 21.83 8.12 17.45
N ILE A 252 21.33 6.94 17.82
CA ILE A 252 22.03 5.66 17.70
C ILE A 252 21.18 4.80 16.79
N VAL A 253 21.75 4.35 15.67
CA VAL A 253 21.07 3.52 14.68
C VAL A 253 21.88 2.26 14.46
N TYR A 254 21.22 1.12 14.59
CA TYR A 254 21.78 -0.18 14.27
C TYR A 254 20.96 -0.82 13.15
N ASN A 255 21.65 -1.21 12.09
CA ASN A 255 21.07 -1.93 10.95
C ASN A 255 21.76 -3.29 10.81
N GLU A 256 20.97 -4.31 10.53
CA GLU A 256 21.49 -5.64 10.22
C GLU A 256 20.68 -6.30 9.09
N LEU A 257 21.39 -6.94 8.18
CA LEU A 257 20.84 -7.74 7.11
C LEU A 257 21.35 -9.17 7.27
N LEU A 258 20.42 -10.11 7.42
CA LEU A 258 20.69 -11.53 7.60
C LEU A 258 20.17 -12.33 6.41
N ASN A 259 20.93 -13.32 5.96
CA ASN A 259 20.51 -14.33 5.00
C ASN A 259 19.94 -15.53 5.76
N THR A 260 18.69 -15.93 5.44
CA THR A 260 17.99 -17.06 6.10
C THR A 260 18.24 -18.38 5.37
N GLU A 261 18.35 -18.37 4.04
CA GLU A 261 18.71 -19.53 3.22
C GLU A 261 20.15 -19.39 2.73
N ARG A 262 21.11 -20.00 3.47
CA ARG A 262 22.55 -19.80 3.27
C ARG A 262 23.19 -20.80 2.33
N TYR A 263 22.56 -21.95 2.13
CA TYR A 263 23.18 -23.11 1.47
C TYR A 263 22.68 -23.31 0.03
N ARG A 264 21.78 -22.44 -0.43
CA ARG A 264 21.25 -22.49 -1.81
C ARG A 264 22.28 -22.08 -2.86
N HIS A 265 23.28 -21.28 -2.50
CA HIS A 265 24.31 -20.78 -3.41
C HIS A 265 25.69 -21.34 -3.07
N MET A 266 26.54 -21.47 -4.08
CA MET A 266 27.95 -21.85 -3.89
C MET A 266 28.86 -20.71 -4.40
N PRO A 267 29.76 -20.16 -3.55
CA PRO A 267 29.97 -20.50 -2.14
C PRO A 267 28.79 -20.11 -1.23
N ASN A 268 28.67 -20.79 -0.09
CA ASN A 268 27.60 -20.53 0.90
C ASN A 268 27.59 -19.07 1.32
N MET A 269 26.38 -18.49 1.38
CA MET A 269 26.24 -17.11 1.84
C MET A 269 26.59 -16.95 3.32
N PRO A 270 27.21 -15.85 3.74
CA PRO A 270 27.40 -15.55 5.15
C PRO A 270 26.04 -15.34 5.83
N LEU A 271 25.94 -15.68 7.12
CA LEU A 271 24.71 -15.40 7.89
C LEU A 271 24.39 -13.89 7.89
N ARG A 272 25.41 -13.07 8.02
CA ARG A 272 25.31 -11.61 8.03
C ARG A 272 25.86 -11.04 6.74
N ASP A 273 24.99 -10.38 5.98
CA ASP A 273 25.36 -9.73 4.74
C ASP A 273 25.86 -8.29 5.02
N ASN A 274 25.20 -7.59 5.93
CA ASN A 274 25.60 -6.25 6.34
C ASN A 274 25.25 -6.01 7.82
N ARG A 275 26.10 -5.22 8.48
CA ARG A 275 25.87 -4.69 9.82
C ARG A 275 26.44 -3.29 9.90
N THR A 276 25.62 -2.33 10.35
CA THR A 276 26.02 -0.94 10.49
C THR A 276 25.57 -0.40 11.85
N LEU A 277 26.50 0.17 12.58
CA LEU A 277 26.21 1.00 13.75
C LEU A 277 26.57 2.45 13.41
N LEU A 278 25.59 3.34 13.51
CA LEU A 278 25.76 4.76 13.26
C LEU A 278 25.39 5.54 14.52
N ILE A 279 26.28 6.42 14.94
CA ILE A 279 26.02 7.38 16.03
C ILE A 279 26.13 8.77 15.42
N LYS A 280 25.07 9.56 15.58
CA LYS A 280 24.98 10.95 15.13
C LYS A 280 24.62 11.84 16.30
N TYR A 281 25.45 12.84 16.56
CA TYR A 281 25.14 13.92 17.49
C TYR A 281 25.01 15.23 16.71
N SER A 282 23.92 15.94 16.91
CA SER A 282 23.66 17.26 16.35
C SER A 282 23.51 18.27 17.50
N TYR A 283 24.15 19.42 17.37
CA TYR A 283 24.04 20.50 18.33
C TYR A 283 23.87 21.83 17.61
N THR A 284 22.88 22.61 18.01
CA THR A 284 22.60 23.95 17.46
C THR A 284 23.15 24.99 18.42
N PHE A 285 24.07 25.80 17.95
CA PHE A 285 24.60 26.96 18.67
C PHE A 285 23.70 28.15 18.34
N THR A 286 23.15 28.79 19.36
CA THR A 286 22.52 30.10 19.20
C THR A 286 23.58 31.13 19.56
N LEU A 287 24.07 31.85 18.57
CA LEU A 287 24.88 33.05 18.82
C LEU A 287 23.91 34.12 19.30
N GLY A 288 23.95 34.44 20.61
CA GLY A 288 23.16 35.52 21.18
C GLY A 288 23.55 36.84 20.51
N GLY A 289 22.54 37.54 19.94
CA GLY A 289 22.64 38.93 19.53
C GLY A 289 22.47 39.83 20.73
#